data_7a2e420a3334c7584671b04612b38d2d
#
_entry.id   7a2e420a3334c7584671b04612b38d2d
#
_cell.length_a   1.000
_cell.length_b   1.000
_cell.length_c   1.000
_cell.angle_alpha   90.00
_cell.angle_beta   90.00
_cell.angle_gamma   90.00
#
_symmetry.space_group_name_H-M   'P 1'
#
loop_
_entity.id
_entity.type
_entity.pdbx_description
1 polymer ?
#
loop_
_entity_poly.entity_id
_entity_poly.type
_entity_poly.pdbx_seq_one_letter_code
_entity_poly.pdbx_strand_id
1 'polypeptide(L)'
;KNPEAVLPIASITKLMTAMVVTESGQNLDEPLTVTADDIDTEKGSRSRLKVGTQLTRGEMLHLALMASENRAANALGRHYPGGLPAFVEAMNATARRLGMADTRYVEPTGLSSRNRSSAHDLTLLVKAAYGHPLIRDLSTSPEAEFPVGSKTQQFRNTNGLVRNPAWEIGLQKTGYIAEAGRCVVMQAQLAGRKLIMVLLDSAGKYSRIGGDRRSPPKYCRSIRS
;
A
#
# COMPACT_ATOMS: atom_id res chain seq x y z
N LYS A 1 -4.46 -3.74 -20.44
CA LYS A 1 -4.43 -2.67 -21.48
C LYS A 1 -3.40 -1.66 -21.06
N ASN A 2 -2.51 -1.23 -21.97
CA ASN A 2 -1.50 -0.21 -21.77
C ASN A 2 -0.70 -0.32 -20.45
N PRO A 3 0.17 -1.35 -20.31
CA PRO A 3 0.91 -1.58 -19.07
C PRO A 3 1.96 -0.51 -18.77
N GLU A 4 2.35 0.26 -19.77
CA GLU A 4 3.39 1.30 -19.70
C GLU A 4 2.82 2.71 -19.40
N ALA A 5 1.49 2.87 -19.31
CA ALA A 5 0.90 4.16 -18.98
C ALA A 5 1.31 4.61 -17.58
N VAL A 6 1.91 5.79 -17.46
CA VAL A 6 2.35 6.39 -16.21
C VAL A 6 1.20 7.17 -15.59
N LEU A 7 0.62 6.64 -14.52
CA LEU A 7 -0.58 7.17 -13.86
C LEU A 7 -0.32 7.47 -12.39
N PRO A 8 -1.09 8.36 -11.76
CA PRO A 8 -1.13 8.48 -10.31
C PRO A 8 -1.58 7.15 -9.69
N ILE A 9 -0.95 6.74 -8.59
CA ILE A 9 -1.14 5.39 -8.02
C ILE A 9 -1.81 5.39 -6.65
N ALA A 10 -2.14 6.57 -6.13
CA ALA A 10 -2.76 6.71 -4.82
C ALA A 10 -2.03 5.88 -3.74
N SER A 11 -2.75 5.30 -2.81
CA SER A 11 -2.21 4.54 -1.68
C SER A 11 -1.49 3.23 -2.04
N ILE A 12 -1.36 2.87 -3.33
CA ILE A 12 -0.41 1.81 -3.73
C ILE A 12 1.02 2.21 -3.33
N THR A 13 1.32 3.49 -3.26
CA THR A 13 2.53 4.09 -2.70
C THR A 13 2.96 3.45 -1.38
N LYS A 14 2.01 3.12 -0.49
CA LYS A 14 2.30 2.53 0.83
C LYS A 14 2.97 1.17 0.77
N LEU A 15 2.90 0.49 -0.37
CA LEU A 15 3.66 -0.74 -0.58
C LEU A 15 5.16 -0.44 -0.70
N MET A 16 5.55 0.65 -1.38
CA MET A 16 6.95 1.11 -1.41
C MET A 16 7.38 1.64 -0.04
N THR A 17 6.50 2.35 0.67
CA THR A 17 6.74 2.76 2.07
C THR A 17 7.08 1.56 2.94
N ALA A 18 6.30 0.48 2.81
CA ALA A 18 6.55 -0.76 3.55
C ALA A 18 7.88 -1.43 3.17
N MET A 19 8.25 -1.43 1.88
CA MET A 19 9.55 -1.93 1.42
C MET A 19 10.70 -1.19 2.10
N VAL A 20 10.69 0.15 2.06
CA VAL A 20 11.75 0.97 2.66
C VAL A 20 11.84 0.74 4.17
N VAL A 21 10.71 0.73 4.88
CA VAL A 21 10.68 0.48 6.33
C VAL A 21 11.23 -0.91 6.66
N THR A 22 10.80 -1.93 5.94
CA THR A 22 11.22 -3.32 6.19
C THR A 22 12.71 -3.53 5.89
N GLU A 23 13.22 -2.95 4.80
CA GLU A 23 14.62 -3.08 4.39
C GLU A 23 15.57 -2.19 5.23
N SER A 24 15.06 -1.17 5.91
CA SER A 24 15.90 -0.27 6.74
C SER A 24 16.46 -0.93 8.01
N GLY A 25 15.91 -2.06 8.42
CA GLY A 25 16.31 -2.75 9.65
C GLY A 25 15.99 -1.98 10.94
N GLN A 26 15.15 -0.93 10.88
CA GLN A 26 14.74 -0.19 12.06
C GLN A 26 13.91 -1.06 13.01
N ASN A 27 14.07 -0.84 14.32
CA ASN A 27 13.33 -1.59 15.33
C ASN A 27 11.81 -1.39 15.15
N LEU A 28 11.08 -2.50 14.95
CA LEU A 28 9.62 -2.48 14.78
C LEU A 28 8.88 -2.20 16.09
N ASP A 29 9.50 -2.41 17.24
CA ASP A 29 8.92 -2.14 18.56
C ASP A 29 9.13 -0.69 19.01
N GLU A 30 9.88 0.10 18.26
CA GLU A 30 10.09 1.52 18.56
C GLU A 30 8.76 2.29 18.50
N PRO A 31 8.39 3.00 19.60
CA PRO A 31 7.17 3.80 19.63
C PRO A 31 7.31 5.05 18.77
N LEU A 32 6.35 5.26 17.87
CA LEU A 32 6.24 6.44 17.03
C LEU A 32 5.02 7.25 17.44
N THR A 33 5.17 8.58 17.47
CA THR A 33 4.07 9.48 17.82
C THR A 33 3.52 10.19 16.58
N VAL A 34 2.21 10.15 16.41
CA VAL A 34 1.50 10.96 15.41
C VAL A 34 1.53 12.42 15.84
N THR A 35 2.01 13.30 14.96
CA THR A 35 2.09 14.75 15.22
C THR A 35 1.19 15.54 14.27
N ALA A 36 1.16 16.85 14.40
CA ALA A 36 0.47 17.74 13.49
C ALA A 36 1.00 17.63 12.05
N ASP A 37 2.27 17.28 11.88
CA ASP A 37 2.91 17.09 10.57
C ASP A 37 2.37 15.87 9.81
N ASP A 38 1.66 14.97 10.50
CA ASP A 38 1.04 13.80 9.88
C ASP A 38 -0.40 14.08 9.40
N ILE A 39 -0.91 15.29 9.62
CA ILE A 39 -2.23 15.70 9.14
C ILE A 39 -2.17 15.93 7.63
N ASP A 40 -3.09 15.30 6.90
CA ASP A 40 -3.25 15.52 5.48
C ASP A 40 -3.79 16.94 5.20
N THR A 41 -2.93 17.80 4.68
CA THR A 41 -3.26 19.16 4.24
C THR A 41 -3.52 19.25 2.73
N GLU A 42 -3.27 18.18 1.97
CA GLU A 42 -3.42 18.15 0.50
C GLU A 42 -4.86 17.76 0.07
N LYS A 43 -5.43 16.76 0.72
CA LYS A 43 -6.76 16.21 0.37
C LYS A 43 -7.78 16.28 1.52
N GLY A 44 -7.36 16.64 2.70
CA GLY A 44 -8.23 16.68 3.89
C GLY A 44 -8.75 15.30 4.29
N SER A 45 -8.01 14.23 4.02
CA SER A 45 -8.43 12.87 4.35
C SER A 45 -8.57 12.69 5.86
N ARG A 46 -9.64 11.98 6.26
CA ARG A 46 -9.89 11.68 7.67
C ARG A 46 -9.02 10.51 8.12
N SER A 47 -8.57 10.57 9.38
CA SER A 47 -7.89 9.46 10.06
C SER A 47 -8.46 9.26 11.46
N ARG A 48 -8.45 8.01 11.91
CA ARG A 48 -8.82 7.65 13.28
C ARG A 48 -7.66 7.81 14.26
N LEU A 49 -6.41 7.92 13.74
CA LEU A 49 -5.24 8.21 14.56
C LEU A 49 -5.20 9.71 14.86
N LYS A 50 -5.46 10.08 16.11
CA LYS A 50 -5.38 11.48 16.55
C LYS A 50 -3.92 11.92 16.75
N VAL A 51 -3.65 13.21 16.67
CA VAL A 51 -2.38 13.78 17.12
C VAL A 51 -2.16 13.38 18.60
N GLY A 52 -0.93 12.97 18.92
CA GLY A 52 -0.57 12.40 20.22
C GLY A 52 -0.77 10.88 20.32
N THR A 53 -1.39 10.21 19.32
CA THR A 53 -1.45 8.74 19.29
C THR A 53 -0.04 8.18 19.17
N GLN A 54 0.29 7.24 20.05
CA GLN A 54 1.56 6.54 20.05
C GLN A 54 1.33 5.05 19.75
N LEU A 55 2.02 4.55 18.75
CA LEU A 55 1.99 3.15 18.31
C LEU A 55 3.41 2.73 17.93
N THR A 56 3.69 1.44 17.99
CA THR A 56 4.98 0.94 17.51
C THR A 56 5.14 1.11 16.00
N ARG A 57 6.38 1.12 15.51
CA ARG A 57 6.67 1.16 14.06
C ARG A 57 5.96 0.02 13.33
N GLY A 58 5.95 -1.18 13.91
CA GLY A 58 5.25 -2.35 13.35
C GLY A 58 3.73 -2.15 13.28
N GLU A 59 3.11 -1.57 14.31
CA GLU A 59 1.68 -1.24 14.30
C GLU A 59 1.35 -0.14 13.27
N MET A 60 2.20 0.88 13.14
CA MET A 60 2.05 1.90 12.09
C MET A 60 2.15 1.28 10.70
N LEU A 61 3.10 0.36 10.49
CA LEU A 61 3.26 -0.37 9.23
C LEU A 61 2.03 -1.23 8.93
N HIS A 62 1.50 -1.94 9.93
CA HIS A 62 0.28 -2.73 9.81
C HIS A 62 -0.93 -1.87 9.39
N LEU A 63 -1.13 -0.75 10.06
CA LEU A 63 -2.21 0.20 9.72
C LEU A 63 -2.06 0.80 8.33
N ALA A 64 -0.84 1.13 7.91
CA ALA A 64 -0.58 1.66 6.57
C ALA A 64 -0.90 0.65 5.46
N LEU A 65 -0.57 -0.63 5.65
CA LEU A 65 -0.81 -1.68 4.67
C LEU A 65 -2.26 -2.17 4.66
N MET A 66 -2.80 -2.56 5.81
CA MET A 66 -4.14 -3.15 5.97
C MET A 66 -5.24 -2.11 5.81
N ALA A 67 -5.19 -1.05 6.63
CA ALA A 67 -6.25 -0.04 6.71
C ALA A 67 -5.99 1.19 5.83
N SER A 68 -4.82 1.25 5.19
CA SER A 68 -4.41 2.38 4.35
C SER A 68 -4.32 3.72 5.11
N GLU A 69 -3.98 3.70 6.41
CA GLU A 69 -3.88 4.88 7.23
C GLU A 69 -2.77 5.84 6.76
N ASN A 70 -3.17 7.07 6.42
CA ASN A 70 -2.24 8.07 5.88
C ASN A 70 -1.30 8.61 6.95
N ARG A 71 -1.82 8.88 8.17
CA ARG A 71 -0.99 9.39 9.28
C ARG A 71 0.06 8.37 9.69
N ALA A 72 -0.28 7.08 9.69
CA ALA A 72 0.69 6.02 9.95
C ALA A 72 1.80 5.98 8.90
N ALA A 73 1.46 6.05 7.62
CA ALA A 73 2.45 6.06 6.54
C ALA A 73 3.35 7.31 6.59
N ASN A 74 2.80 8.49 6.90
CA ASN A 74 3.58 9.70 7.02
C ASN A 74 4.53 9.65 8.24
N ALA A 75 4.02 9.21 9.39
CA ALA A 75 4.82 9.03 10.61
C ALA A 75 6.01 8.07 10.37
N LEU A 76 5.81 6.96 9.66
CA LEU A 76 6.90 6.05 9.27
C LEU A 76 8.00 6.77 8.48
N GLY A 77 7.61 7.57 7.48
CA GLY A 77 8.57 8.35 6.70
C GLY A 77 9.28 9.42 7.51
N ARG A 78 8.54 10.14 8.38
CA ARG A 78 9.09 11.20 9.22
C ARG A 78 10.09 10.68 10.26
N HIS A 79 9.89 9.46 10.77
CA HIS A 79 10.79 8.80 11.73
C HIS A 79 11.90 7.98 11.05
N TYR A 80 12.07 8.11 9.75
CA TYR A 80 13.20 7.52 9.06
C TYR A 80 14.47 8.34 9.33
N PRO A 81 15.67 7.73 9.38
CA PRO A 81 16.92 8.47 9.51
C PRO A 81 17.08 9.54 8.43
N GLY A 82 17.18 10.79 8.80
CA GLY A 82 17.18 11.94 7.89
C GLY A 82 15.80 12.48 7.53
N GLY A 83 14.71 11.92 8.12
CA GLY A 83 13.34 12.41 7.98
C GLY A 83 12.71 12.13 6.62
N LEU A 84 11.58 12.81 6.33
CA LEU A 84 10.81 12.64 5.10
C LEU A 84 11.65 12.81 3.81
N PRO A 85 12.56 13.80 3.69
CA PRO A 85 13.37 13.94 2.49
C PRO A 85 14.21 12.70 2.21
N ALA A 86 14.92 12.19 3.22
CA ALA A 86 15.73 10.98 3.09
C ALA A 86 14.88 9.75 2.82
N PHE A 87 13.68 9.67 3.41
CA PHE A 87 12.74 8.58 3.15
C PHE A 87 12.27 8.55 1.69
N VAL A 88 11.89 9.71 1.15
CA VAL A 88 11.47 9.83 -0.26
C VAL A 88 12.63 9.51 -1.21
N GLU A 89 13.83 9.91 -0.87
CA GLU A 89 15.03 9.51 -1.63
C GLU A 89 15.22 7.99 -1.62
N ALA A 90 15.08 7.34 -0.45
CA ALA A 90 15.13 5.89 -0.32
C ALA A 90 14.04 5.18 -1.13
N MET A 91 12.80 5.71 -1.15
CA MET A 91 11.72 5.19 -2.00
C MET A 91 12.12 5.20 -3.49
N ASN A 92 12.66 6.32 -3.97
CA ASN A 92 13.07 6.45 -5.37
C ASN A 92 14.34 5.64 -5.67
N ALA A 93 15.27 5.51 -4.73
CA ALA A 93 16.43 4.64 -4.86
C ALA A 93 16.01 3.16 -4.97
N THR A 94 15.05 2.72 -4.13
CA THR A 94 14.48 1.38 -4.21
C THR A 94 13.77 1.15 -5.54
N ALA A 95 13.00 2.13 -6.04
CA ALA A 95 12.37 2.02 -7.36
C ALA A 95 13.41 1.81 -8.46
N ARG A 96 14.49 2.60 -8.48
CA ARG A 96 15.59 2.41 -9.45
C ARG A 96 16.24 1.04 -9.34
N ARG A 97 16.54 0.58 -8.11
CA ARG A 97 17.12 -0.74 -7.84
C ARG A 97 16.26 -1.88 -8.36
N LEU A 98 14.93 -1.73 -8.30
CA LEU A 98 13.95 -2.70 -8.80
C LEU A 98 13.72 -2.62 -10.30
N GLY A 99 14.34 -1.65 -11.01
CA GLY A 99 14.12 -1.43 -12.44
C GLY A 99 12.82 -0.72 -12.80
N MET A 100 12.19 -0.02 -11.84
CA MET A 100 10.94 0.73 -12.02
C MET A 100 11.21 2.08 -12.67
N ALA A 101 11.48 2.08 -13.98
CA ALA A 101 11.96 3.25 -14.72
C ALA A 101 10.91 4.37 -14.85
N ASP A 102 9.62 4.02 -14.84
CA ASP A 102 8.48 4.94 -14.98
C ASP A 102 7.93 5.41 -13.65
N THR A 103 8.61 5.10 -12.52
CA THR A 103 8.09 5.34 -11.18
C THR A 103 8.78 6.51 -10.51
N ARG A 104 7.97 7.38 -9.90
CA ARG A 104 8.43 8.49 -9.06
C ARG A 104 7.56 8.63 -7.82
N TYR A 105 8.24 8.79 -6.69
CA TYR A 105 7.62 9.09 -5.39
C TYR A 105 8.01 10.50 -4.93
N VAL A 106 7.08 11.22 -4.31
CA VAL A 106 7.29 12.55 -3.71
C VAL A 106 6.90 12.59 -2.23
N GLU A 107 6.15 11.57 -1.75
CA GLU A 107 5.74 11.44 -0.36
C GLU A 107 5.30 9.98 -0.06
N PRO A 108 5.19 9.56 1.24
CA PRO A 108 5.00 8.15 1.60
C PRO A 108 3.56 7.65 1.59
N THR A 109 2.54 8.51 1.40
CA THR A 109 1.13 8.14 1.61
C THR A 109 0.37 7.80 0.34
N GLY A 110 0.72 8.44 -0.77
CA GLY A 110 0.00 8.39 -2.04
C GLY A 110 -1.18 9.36 -2.13
N LEU A 111 -1.23 10.38 -1.29
CA LEU A 111 -2.20 11.47 -1.39
C LEU A 111 -1.85 12.40 -2.56
N SER A 112 -0.58 12.59 -2.82
CA SER A 112 -0.13 13.38 -3.96
C SER A 112 -0.30 12.63 -5.28
N SER A 113 -0.96 13.29 -6.24
CA SER A 113 -1.08 12.79 -7.62
C SER A 113 0.27 12.75 -8.37
N ARG A 114 1.33 13.30 -7.77
CA ARG A 114 2.71 13.25 -8.28
C ARG A 114 3.41 11.93 -7.96
N ASN A 115 2.88 11.09 -7.06
CA ASN A 115 3.28 9.69 -6.93
C ASN A 115 2.72 8.92 -8.12
N ARG A 116 3.58 8.56 -9.05
CA ARG A 116 3.20 7.97 -10.34
C ARG A 116 3.99 6.72 -10.62
N SER A 117 3.38 5.79 -11.33
CA SER A 117 4.00 4.54 -11.77
C SER A 117 3.24 3.96 -12.96
N SER A 118 3.82 2.98 -13.62
CA SER A 118 3.16 2.14 -14.63
C SER A 118 2.71 0.81 -14.02
N ALA A 119 1.76 0.13 -14.68
CA ALA A 119 1.34 -1.20 -14.24
C ALA A 119 2.49 -2.22 -14.35
N HIS A 120 3.39 -2.03 -15.31
CA HIS A 120 4.60 -2.83 -15.45
C HIS A 120 5.49 -2.68 -14.21
N ASP A 121 5.84 -1.45 -13.82
CA ASP A 121 6.68 -1.17 -12.67
C ASP A 121 6.07 -1.66 -11.36
N LEU A 122 4.75 -1.47 -11.18
CA LEU A 122 4.06 -1.97 -10.00
C LEU A 122 4.09 -3.51 -9.90
N THR A 123 4.21 -4.21 -11.03
CA THR A 123 4.42 -5.67 -11.02
C THR A 123 5.79 -6.02 -10.42
N LEU A 124 6.83 -5.24 -10.72
CA LEU A 124 8.17 -5.40 -10.13
C LEU A 124 8.12 -5.15 -8.61
N LEU A 125 7.44 -4.08 -8.20
CA LEU A 125 7.25 -3.77 -6.78
C LEU A 125 6.52 -4.89 -6.04
N VAL A 126 5.40 -5.39 -6.58
CA VAL A 126 4.62 -6.49 -5.97
C VAL A 126 5.47 -7.76 -5.86
N LYS A 127 6.25 -8.08 -6.89
CA LYS A 127 7.15 -9.25 -6.88
C LYS A 127 8.21 -9.12 -5.78
N ALA A 128 8.84 -7.96 -5.64
CA ALA A 128 9.84 -7.71 -4.60
C ALA A 128 9.21 -7.75 -3.20
N ALA A 129 8.10 -7.04 -3.01
CA ALA A 129 7.38 -6.99 -1.72
C ALA A 129 6.86 -8.36 -1.27
N TYR A 130 6.48 -9.22 -2.20
CA TYR A 130 6.07 -10.59 -1.92
C TYR A 130 7.20 -11.44 -1.32
N GLY A 131 8.46 -11.09 -1.56
CA GLY A 131 9.62 -11.71 -0.92
C GLY A 131 9.71 -11.49 0.59
N HIS A 132 9.03 -10.46 1.13
CA HIS A 132 9.07 -10.10 2.55
C HIS A 132 7.86 -10.68 3.30
N PRO A 133 8.05 -11.68 4.20
CA PRO A 133 6.95 -12.29 4.98
C PRO A 133 6.12 -11.25 5.73
N LEU A 134 6.78 -10.31 6.39
CA LEU A 134 6.12 -9.24 7.14
C LEU A 134 5.12 -8.45 6.27
N ILE A 135 5.52 -8.05 5.07
CA ILE A 135 4.65 -7.28 4.16
C ILE A 135 3.45 -8.13 3.72
N ARG A 136 3.65 -9.43 3.45
CA ARG A 136 2.56 -10.34 3.11
C ARG A 136 1.55 -10.41 4.24
N ASP A 137 2.01 -10.70 5.45
CA ASP A 137 1.16 -10.91 6.63
C ASP A 137 0.36 -9.65 6.96
N LEU A 138 1.02 -8.48 7.01
CA LEU A 138 0.36 -7.23 7.34
C LEU A 138 -0.60 -6.75 6.25
N SER A 139 -0.27 -6.94 4.98
CA SER A 139 -1.13 -6.51 3.87
C SER A 139 -2.37 -7.38 3.70
N THR A 140 -2.32 -8.65 4.13
CA THR A 140 -3.42 -9.61 4.01
C THR A 140 -4.19 -9.82 5.30
N SER A 141 -3.78 -9.20 6.41
CA SER A 141 -4.53 -9.19 7.67
C SER A 141 -5.96 -8.70 7.43
N PRO A 142 -7.00 -9.48 7.80
CA PRO A 142 -8.39 -9.11 7.53
C PRO A 142 -8.87 -7.94 8.38
N GLU A 143 -8.48 -7.93 9.63
CA GLU A 143 -8.75 -6.88 10.63
C GLU A 143 -7.76 -7.01 11.80
N ALA A 144 -7.60 -5.92 12.54
CA ALA A 144 -6.79 -5.89 13.76
C ALA A 144 -7.27 -4.77 14.69
N GLU A 145 -6.92 -4.89 15.96
CA GLU A 145 -7.24 -3.90 17.00
C GLU A 145 -5.96 -3.20 17.46
N PHE A 146 -6.05 -1.89 17.65
CA PHE A 146 -4.92 -1.07 18.09
C PHE A 146 -5.33 -0.12 19.21
N PRO A 147 -4.43 0.16 20.18
CA PRO A 147 -4.67 1.15 21.20
C PRO A 147 -4.60 2.56 20.58
N VAL A 148 -5.73 3.29 20.58
CA VAL A 148 -5.79 4.67 20.09
C VAL A 148 -6.28 5.58 21.21
N GLY A 149 -5.36 6.26 21.88
CA GLY A 149 -5.65 7.00 23.10
C GLY A 149 -6.07 6.05 24.23
N SER A 150 -7.20 6.34 24.88
CA SER A 150 -7.73 5.52 25.98
C SER A 150 -8.60 4.32 25.52
N LYS A 151 -8.74 4.11 24.21
CA LYS A 151 -9.64 3.10 23.65
C LYS A 151 -8.91 2.18 22.68
N THR A 152 -9.31 0.93 22.64
CA THR A 152 -8.97 0.01 21.55
C THR A 152 -9.88 0.25 20.37
N GLN A 153 -9.31 0.42 19.18
CA GLN A 153 -10.05 0.62 17.93
C GLN A 153 -9.80 -0.53 16.97
N GLN A 154 -10.88 -1.04 16.39
CA GLN A 154 -10.82 -2.05 15.34
C GLN A 154 -10.62 -1.37 13.99
N PHE A 155 -9.68 -1.90 13.21
CA PHE A 155 -9.42 -1.53 11.82
C PHE A 155 -9.64 -2.74 10.93
N ARG A 156 -10.07 -2.50 9.69
CA ARG A 156 -10.34 -3.56 8.72
C ARG A 156 -9.57 -3.34 7.44
N ASN A 157 -9.24 -4.44 6.78
CA ASN A 157 -8.60 -4.40 5.49
C ASN A 157 -9.48 -3.69 4.45
N THR A 158 -8.87 -2.77 3.71
CA THR A 158 -9.55 -2.00 2.66
C THR A 158 -9.93 -2.86 1.45
N ASN A 159 -9.29 -4.02 1.29
CA ASN A 159 -9.64 -5.01 0.28
C ASN A 159 -10.54 -6.10 0.88
N GLY A 160 -11.84 -6.03 0.59
CA GLY A 160 -12.79 -7.02 1.08
C GLY A 160 -12.56 -8.46 0.60
N LEU A 161 -11.78 -8.66 -0.47
CA LEU A 161 -11.45 -9.99 -0.99
C LEU A 161 -10.59 -10.80 -0.02
N VAL A 162 -9.82 -10.15 0.86
CA VAL A 162 -9.01 -10.82 1.88
C VAL A 162 -9.88 -11.70 2.81
N ARG A 163 -11.14 -11.35 3.00
CA ARG A 163 -12.10 -12.11 3.80
C ARG A 163 -12.94 -13.11 2.99
N ASN A 164 -12.72 -13.20 1.68
CA ASN A 164 -13.47 -14.11 0.82
C ASN A 164 -12.68 -15.42 0.68
N PRO A 165 -13.20 -16.55 1.17
CA PRO A 165 -12.50 -17.85 1.14
C PRO A 165 -12.24 -18.39 -0.27
N ALA A 166 -12.90 -17.84 -1.29
CA ALA A 166 -12.64 -18.19 -2.68
C ALA A 166 -11.34 -17.58 -3.24
N TRP A 167 -10.67 -16.71 -2.46
CA TRP A 167 -9.45 -16.02 -2.88
C TRP A 167 -8.29 -16.35 -1.94
N GLU A 168 -7.22 -16.88 -2.49
CA GLU A 168 -5.94 -17.05 -1.80
C GLU A 168 -5.03 -15.88 -2.17
N ILE A 169 -5.04 -14.82 -1.32
CA ILE A 169 -4.31 -13.59 -1.55
C ILE A 169 -3.05 -13.61 -0.69
N GLY A 170 -1.88 -13.54 -1.34
CA GLY A 170 -0.60 -13.51 -0.65
C GLY A 170 -0.04 -12.12 -0.41
N LEU A 171 -0.54 -11.10 -1.12
CA LEU A 171 -0.19 -9.69 -0.93
C LEU A 171 -1.23 -8.81 -1.62
N GLN A 172 -1.53 -7.67 -1.04
CA GLN A 172 -2.41 -6.70 -1.67
C GLN A 172 -2.17 -5.26 -1.20
N LYS A 173 -2.60 -4.30 -2.02
CA LYS A 173 -2.81 -2.90 -1.61
C LYS A 173 -3.85 -2.25 -2.50
N THR A 174 -4.79 -1.53 -1.89
CA THR A 174 -5.76 -0.69 -2.60
C THR A 174 -5.37 0.77 -2.55
N GLY A 175 -5.85 1.57 -3.51
CA GLY A 175 -5.68 3.02 -3.54
C GLY A 175 -6.87 3.73 -4.15
N TYR A 176 -7.08 4.98 -3.73
CA TYR A 176 -8.04 5.89 -4.32
C TYR A 176 -7.69 7.34 -3.97
N ILE A 177 -7.55 8.15 -4.98
CA ILE A 177 -7.71 9.61 -4.98
C ILE A 177 -8.47 9.98 -6.27
N ALA A 178 -9.03 11.17 -6.34
CA ALA A 178 -9.83 11.56 -7.50
C ALA A 178 -9.03 11.47 -8.83
N GLU A 179 -7.75 11.84 -8.80
CA GLU A 179 -6.88 11.86 -9.97
C GLU A 179 -6.35 10.47 -10.39
N ALA A 180 -6.38 9.49 -9.50
CA ALA A 180 -5.90 8.13 -9.77
C ALA A 180 -7.04 7.16 -10.08
N GLY A 181 -8.29 7.55 -9.82
CA GLY A 181 -9.38 6.59 -9.83
C GLY A 181 -9.17 5.49 -8.78
N ARG A 182 -9.83 4.36 -8.95
CA ARG A 182 -9.68 3.21 -8.06
C ARG A 182 -8.54 2.32 -8.52
N CYS A 183 -7.58 2.11 -7.62
CA CYS A 183 -6.39 1.29 -7.87
C CYS A 183 -6.36 0.07 -6.96
N VAL A 184 -5.79 -1.03 -7.45
CA VAL A 184 -5.43 -2.20 -6.65
C VAL A 184 -4.24 -2.92 -7.27
N VAL A 185 -3.31 -3.33 -6.42
CA VAL A 185 -2.32 -4.36 -6.74
C VAL A 185 -2.55 -5.57 -5.85
N MET A 186 -2.35 -6.75 -6.39
CA MET A 186 -2.59 -7.98 -5.67
C MET A 186 -1.75 -9.12 -6.25
N GLN A 187 -1.13 -9.90 -5.39
CA GLN A 187 -0.64 -11.22 -5.72
C GLN A 187 -1.63 -12.22 -5.15
N ALA A 188 -2.12 -13.13 -5.97
CA ALA A 188 -3.05 -14.16 -5.56
C ALA A 188 -2.74 -15.48 -6.24
N GLN A 189 -3.19 -16.58 -5.64
CA GLN A 189 -3.21 -17.89 -6.27
C GLN A 189 -4.61 -18.18 -6.82
N LEU A 190 -4.69 -18.53 -8.09
CA LEU A 190 -5.93 -18.86 -8.76
C LEU A 190 -5.74 -20.11 -9.61
N ALA A 191 -6.55 -21.13 -9.37
CA ALA A 191 -6.44 -22.42 -10.07
C ALA A 191 -5.00 -23.00 -10.06
N GLY A 192 -4.32 -22.93 -8.89
CA GLY A 192 -2.95 -23.41 -8.70
C GLY A 192 -1.85 -22.52 -9.30
N ARG A 193 -2.20 -21.38 -9.90
CA ARG A 193 -1.25 -20.46 -10.51
C ARG A 193 -1.11 -19.18 -9.69
N LYS A 194 0.13 -18.73 -9.46
CA LYS A 194 0.42 -17.42 -8.87
C LYS A 194 0.28 -16.33 -9.92
N LEU A 195 -0.52 -15.32 -9.64
CA LEU A 195 -0.81 -14.21 -10.53
C LEU A 195 -0.56 -12.90 -9.81
N ILE A 196 -0.01 -11.93 -10.52
CA ILE A 196 0.03 -10.53 -10.08
C ILE A 196 -0.99 -9.75 -10.90
N MET A 197 -1.87 -9.06 -10.22
CA MET A 197 -2.90 -8.20 -10.80
C MET A 197 -2.62 -6.76 -10.45
N VAL A 198 -2.56 -5.89 -11.46
CA VAL A 198 -2.42 -4.45 -11.31
C VAL A 198 -3.56 -3.79 -12.07
N LEU A 199 -4.43 -3.10 -11.36
CA LEU A 199 -5.53 -2.34 -11.94
C LEU A 199 -5.41 -0.89 -11.49
N LEU A 200 -5.25 0.01 -12.45
CA LEU A 200 -5.16 1.45 -12.26
C LEU A 200 -6.33 2.13 -12.94
N ASP A 201 -6.73 3.30 -12.45
CA ASP A 201 -7.79 4.14 -13.00
C ASP A 201 -9.08 3.39 -13.32
N SER A 202 -9.53 2.55 -12.38
CA SER A 202 -10.78 1.81 -12.57
C SER A 202 -11.99 2.66 -12.22
N ALA A 203 -12.96 2.79 -13.15
CA ALA A 203 -14.14 3.63 -12.99
C ALA A 203 -15.10 3.17 -11.88
N GLY A 204 -15.14 1.87 -11.54
CA GLY A 204 -16.10 1.31 -10.58
C GLY A 204 -15.50 0.53 -9.44
N LYS A 205 -16.22 0.50 -8.30
CA LYS A 205 -15.80 -0.30 -7.11
C LYS A 205 -15.65 -1.79 -7.43
N TYR A 206 -16.43 -2.31 -8.36
CA TYR A 206 -16.48 -3.72 -8.74
C TYR A 206 -15.69 -4.03 -10.03
N SER A 207 -15.35 -3.03 -10.84
CA SER A 207 -14.51 -3.24 -12.04
C SER A 207 -13.09 -3.70 -11.69
N ARG A 208 -12.62 -3.40 -10.48
CA ARG A 208 -11.34 -3.90 -9.92
C ARG A 208 -11.37 -5.38 -9.56
N ILE A 209 -12.55 -5.94 -9.33
CA ILE A 209 -12.75 -7.25 -8.71
C ILE A 209 -13.29 -8.26 -9.74
N GLY A 210 -13.58 -7.78 -10.97
CA GLY A 210 -14.35 -8.54 -11.96
C GLY A 210 -15.86 -8.42 -11.71
N GLY A 211 -16.62 -8.11 -12.74
CA GLY A 211 -18.06 -7.82 -12.66
C GLY A 211 -18.97 -8.97 -12.25
N ASP A 212 -18.43 -10.14 -11.93
CA ASP A 212 -19.16 -11.28 -11.39
C ASP A 212 -18.42 -11.83 -10.17
N ARG A 213 -19.15 -11.97 -9.06
CA ARG A 213 -18.64 -12.53 -7.80
C ARG A 213 -18.20 -14.00 -7.92
N ARG A 214 -18.42 -14.63 -9.07
CA ARG A 214 -18.19 -16.06 -9.32
C ARG A 214 -17.12 -16.36 -10.37
N SER A 215 -16.57 -15.35 -11.06
CA SER A 215 -15.60 -15.56 -12.13
C SER A 215 -14.41 -14.61 -12.01
N PRO A 216 -13.17 -15.07 -12.29
CA PRO A 216 -12.02 -14.22 -12.37
C PRO A 216 -12.16 -13.18 -13.49
N PRO A 217 -11.57 -11.98 -13.36
CA PRO A 217 -11.67 -10.93 -14.36
C PRO A 217 -11.16 -11.42 -15.72
N LYS A 218 -11.91 -11.12 -16.77
CA LYS A 218 -11.59 -11.51 -18.17
C LYS A 218 -10.28 -10.90 -18.73
N TYR A 219 -9.53 -10.13 -17.92
CA TYR A 219 -8.34 -9.38 -18.34
C TYR A 219 -7.16 -9.57 -17.39
N CYS A 220 -6.85 -10.80 -17.05
CA CYS A 220 -5.63 -11.14 -16.34
C CYS A 220 -4.52 -11.49 -17.35
N ARG A 221 -3.45 -10.70 -17.46
CA ARG A 221 -2.22 -11.15 -18.12
C ARG A 221 -1.41 -11.95 -17.11
N SER A 222 -1.21 -13.23 -17.36
CA SER A 222 -0.21 -14.02 -16.63
C SER A 222 1.17 -13.63 -17.15
N ILE A 223 2.01 -13.08 -16.30
CA ILE A 223 3.45 -13.02 -16.55
C ILE A 223 3.99 -14.35 -16.02
N ARG A 224 4.54 -15.16 -16.92
CA ARG A 224 5.25 -16.39 -16.55
C ARG A 224 6.54 -15.97 -15.84
N SER A 225 6.80 -16.55 -14.69
CA SER A 225 8.09 -16.47 -13.97
C SER A 225 9.17 -17.19 -14.75
#